data_2843e7f257c95f7907afb1461d9a29dc
#
_entry.id   2843e7f257c95f7907afb1461d9a29dc
#
_cell.length_a   1.000
_cell.length_b   1.000
_cell.length_c   1.000
_cell.angle_alpha   90.00
_cell.angle_beta   90.00
_cell.angle_gamma   90.00
#
_symmetry.space_group_name_H-M   'P 1'
#
loop_
_entity.id
_entity.type
_entity.pdbx_description
1 polymer ?
#
loop_
_entity_poly.entity_id
_entity_poly.type
_entity_poly.pdbx_seq_one_letter_code
_entity_poly.pdbx_strand_id
1 'polypeptide(L)'
;MTAFNTVRFNLKPGREQEFLDAHQKAERNWPGLRHANLIKTGDQSYCIIGEWDDMDSLANARPFMLQTLETFRDTLEGDTDPVSGPVVLEVK
;
A
#
# COMPACT_ATOMS: atom_id res chain seq x y z
N MET A 1 18.44 -4.13 6.12
CA MET A 1 18.45 -3.50 4.79
C MET A 1 17.05 -3.01 4.46
N THR A 2 16.92 -1.72 4.21
CA THR A 2 15.64 -1.10 3.91
C THR A 2 14.95 -1.76 2.72
N ALA A 3 13.64 -1.93 2.81
CA ALA A 3 12.84 -2.47 1.74
C ALA A 3 11.64 -1.56 1.47
N PHE A 4 11.12 -1.62 0.26
CA PHE A 4 9.93 -0.88 -0.12
C PHE A 4 8.92 -1.83 -0.75
N ASN A 5 7.64 -1.51 -0.53
CA ASN A 5 6.57 -2.11 -1.32
C ASN A 5 5.74 -0.99 -1.95
N THR A 6 5.22 -1.27 -3.13
CA THR A 6 4.25 -0.39 -3.79
C THR A 6 3.06 -1.24 -4.21
N VAL A 7 1.87 -0.66 -4.11
CA VAL A 7 0.65 -1.32 -4.61
C VAL A 7 -0.14 -0.28 -5.38
N ARG A 8 -0.42 -0.57 -6.64
CA ARG A 8 -1.24 0.30 -7.49
C ARG A 8 -2.69 -0.14 -7.45
N PHE A 9 -3.56 0.86 -7.42
CA PHE A 9 -5.01 0.66 -7.37
C PHE A 9 -5.69 1.49 -8.45
N ASN A 10 -6.69 0.90 -9.08
CA ASN A 10 -7.64 1.63 -9.93
C ASN A 10 -9.00 1.56 -9.25
N LEU A 11 -9.70 2.69 -9.18
CA LEU A 11 -10.96 2.80 -8.46
C LEU A 11 -12.15 2.81 -9.42
N LYS A 12 -13.27 2.30 -8.93
CA LYS A 12 -14.54 2.48 -9.59
C LYS A 12 -14.94 3.96 -9.51
N PRO A 13 -15.63 4.50 -10.54
CA PRO A 13 -16.07 5.89 -10.52
C PRO A 13 -16.93 6.18 -9.26
N GLY A 14 -16.67 7.32 -8.63
CA GLY A 14 -17.44 7.77 -7.48
C GLY A 14 -17.10 7.12 -6.15
N ARG A 15 -16.14 6.22 -6.10
CA ARG A 15 -15.78 5.49 -4.88
C ARG A 15 -14.51 6.02 -4.21
N GLU A 16 -13.98 7.14 -4.70
CA GLU A 16 -12.70 7.68 -4.22
C GLU A 16 -12.73 8.01 -2.72
N GLN A 17 -13.77 8.66 -2.24
CA GLN A 17 -13.84 9.05 -0.85
C GLN A 17 -13.87 7.85 0.09
N GLU A 18 -14.60 6.79 -0.25
CA GLU A 18 -14.61 5.56 0.54
C GLU A 18 -13.23 4.94 0.62
N PHE A 19 -12.50 4.93 -0.50
CA PHE A 19 -11.15 4.41 -0.59
C PHE A 19 -10.19 5.19 0.33
N LEU A 20 -10.25 6.52 0.27
CA LEU A 20 -9.42 7.39 1.11
C LEU A 20 -9.76 7.24 2.58
N ASP A 21 -11.04 7.18 2.92
CA ASP A 21 -11.50 7.01 4.30
C ASP A 21 -11.02 5.70 4.88
N ALA A 22 -11.08 4.62 4.11
CA ALA A 22 -10.61 3.31 4.55
C ALA A 22 -9.11 3.33 4.86
N HIS A 23 -8.32 4.02 4.03
CA HIS A 23 -6.88 4.15 4.27
C HIS A 23 -6.59 5.00 5.49
N GLN A 24 -7.36 6.06 5.71
CA GLN A 24 -7.20 6.93 6.87
C GLN A 24 -7.53 6.21 8.18
N LYS A 25 -8.54 5.35 8.16
CA LYS A 25 -8.96 4.59 9.35
C LYS A 25 -8.10 3.38 9.64
N ALA A 26 -7.40 2.86 8.65
CA ALA A 26 -6.59 1.65 8.81
C ALA A 26 -5.45 1.90 9.78
N GLU A 27 -5.34 1.03 10.79
CA GLU A 27 -4.21 1.07 11.71
C GLU A 27 -3.08 0.23 11.13
N ARG A 28 -1.88 0.82 11.11
CA ARG A 28 -0.70 0.18 10.53
C ARG A 28 0.46 0.14 11.54
N ASN A 29 0.17 -0.30 12.75
CA ASN A 29 1.19 -0.48 13.79
C ASN A 29 1.95 -1.79 13.57
N TRP A 30 2.42 -2.00 12.36
CA TRP A 30 3.10 -3.22 11.97
C TRP A 30 4.59 -3.11 12.24
N PRO A 31 5.19 -4.12 12.90
CA PRO A 31 6.62 -4.08 13.18
C PRO A 31 7.44 -3.88 11.91
N GLY A 32 8.38 -2.93 11.97
CA GLY A 32 9.27 -2.64 10.85
C GLY A 32 8.76 -1.68 9.81
N LEU A 33 7.47 -1.30 9.85
CA LEU A 33 6.94 -0.28 8.95
C LEU A 33 7.37 1.11 9.45
N ARG A 34 8.15 1.81 8.63
CA ARG A 34 8.65 3.15 8.95
C ARG A 34 7.72 4.24 8.45
N HIS A 35 7.30 4.14 7.21
CA HIS A 35 6.46 5.14 6.53
C HIS A 35 5.55 4.45 5.54
N ALA A 36 4.35 5.01 5.36
CA ALA A 36 3.43 4.59 4.31
C ALA A 36 2.74 5.84 3.78
N ASN A 37 2.76 6.02 2.48
CA ASN A 37 2.15 7.16 1.82
C ASN A 37 1.31 6.70 0.65
N LEU A 38 0.14 7.31 0.50
CA LEU A 38 -0.74 7.08 -0.64
C LEU A 38 -0.62 8.29 -1.57
N ILE A 39 -0.28 8.03 -2.83
CA ILE A 39 -0.19 9.07 -3.85
C ILE A 39 -1.26 8.86 -4.91
N LYS A 40 -1.72 9.95 -5.51
CA LYS A 40 -2.66 9.90 -6.61
C LYS A 40 -1.86 9.97 -7.92
N THR A 41 -2.02 8.96 -8.77
CA THR A 41 -1.26 8.84 -10.00
C THR A 41 -2.08 9.15 -11.26
N GLY A 42 -3.39 9.28 -11.13
CA GLY A 42 -4.31 9.61 -12.20
C GLY A 42 -5.69 9.88 -11.63
N ASP A 43 -6.69 10.14 -12.45
CA ASP A 43 -8.03 10.54 -12.00
C ASP A 43 -8.65 9.55 -11.02
N GLN A 44 -8.48 8.25 -11.27
CA GLN A 44 -9.02 7.18 -10.43
C GLN A 44 -7.94 6.18 -10.07
N SER A 45 -6.68 6.61 -10.12
CA SER A 45 -5.52 5.75 -9.90
C SER A 45 -4.70 6.24 -8.73
N TYR A 46 -4.32 5.30 -7.86
CA TYR A 46 -3.55 5.57 -6.65
C TYR A 46 -2.43 4.55 -6.49
N CYS A 47 -1.43 4.92 -5.74
CA CYS A 47 -0.35 4.01 -5.38
C CYS A 47 0.02 4.22 -3.91
N ILE A 48 0.05 3.15 -3.13
CA ILE A 48 0.59 3.21 -1.77
C ILE A 48 2.05 2.78 -1.80
N ILE A 49 2.87 3.49 -1.03
CA ILE A 49 4.31 3.24 -0.96
C ILE A 49 4.66 3.03 0.51
N GLY A 50 5.15 1.85 0.84
CA GLY A 50 5.57 1.53 2.20
C GLY A 50 7.07 1.39 2.29
N GLU A 51 7.66 1.97 3.35
CA GLU A 51 9.07 1.82 3.66
C GLU A 51 9.22 0.95 4.90
N TRP A 52 10.07 -0.06 4.82
CA TRP A 52 10.22 -1.10 5.84
C TRP A 52 11.67 -1.24 6.28
N ASP A 53 11.88 -1.69 7.52
CA ASP A 53 13.22 -1.98 8.04
C ASP A 53 13.96 -3.00 7.18
N ASP A 54 13.24 -4.04 6.73
CA ASP A 54 13.77 -5.12 5.90
C ASP A 54 12.64 -5.89 5.22
N MET A 55 13.02 -6.83 4.36
CA MET A 55 12.06 -7.68 3.65
C MET A 55 11.31 -8.63 4.57
N ASP A 56 11.94 -9.08 5.65
CA ASP A 56 11.29 -9.97 6.60
C ASP A 56 10.11 -9.29 7.29
N SER A 57 10.29 -8.03 7.69
CA SER A 57 9.20 -7.22 8.28
C SER A 57 8.05 -7.07 7.30
N LEU A 58 8.35 -6.79 6.04
CA LEU A 58 7.35 -6.67 4.99
C LEU A 58 6.59 -7.99 4.80
N ALA A 59 7.30 -9.10 4.71
CA ALA A 59 6.71 -10.42 4.53
C ALA A 59 5.82 -10.80 5.72
N ASN A 60 6.25 -10.49 6.94
CA ASN A 60 5.48 -10.78 8.16
C ASN A 60 4.20 -9.96 8.24
N ALA A 61 4.18 -8.76 7.64
CA ALA A 61 3.00 -7.90 7.65
C ALA A 61 1.98 -8.27 6.55
N ARG A 62 2.33 -9.15 5.64
CA ARG A 62 1.48 -9.49 4.49
C ARG A 62 0.05 -9.90 4.87
N PRO A 63 -0.18 -10.77 5.88
CA PRO A 63 -1.54 -11.10 6.30
C PRO A 63 -2.35 -9.87 6.75
N PHE A 64 -1.71 -8.93 7.42
CA PHE A 64 -2.37 -7.69 7.88
C PHE A 64 -2.69 -6.78 6.70
N MET A 65 -1.80 -6.72 5.70
CA MET A 65 -2.05 -5.96 4.48
C MET A 65 -3.26 -6.51 3.73
N LEU A 66 -3.39 -7.83 3.66
CA LEU A 66 -4.55 -8.47 3.01
C LEU A 66 -5.84 -8.17 3.75
N GLN A 67 -5.83 -8.17 5.08
CA GLN A 67 -6.99 -7.78 5.88
C GLN A 67 -7.38 -6.33 5.62
N THR A 68 -6.39 -5.44 5.53
CA THR A 68 -6.66 -4.04 5.22
C THR A 68 -7.26 -3.88 3.83
N LEU A 69 -6.75 -4.61 2.84
CA LEU A 69 -7.27 -4.59 1.48
C LEU A 69 -8.76 -4.95 1.45
N GLU A 70 -9.19 -5.93 2.24
CA GLU A 70 -10.60 -6.32 2.29
C GLU A 70 -11.52 -5.17 2.69
N THR A 71 -11.04 -4.20 3.49
CA THR A 71 -11.87 -3.08 3.95
C THR A 71 -12.25 -2.14 2.82
N PHE A 72 -11.53 -2.16 1.69
CA PHE A 72 -11.83 -1.25 0.56
C PHE A 72 -11.87 -1.98 -0.79
N ARG A 73 -11.86 -3.30 -0.80
CA ARG A 73 -11.85 -4.09 -2.04
C ARG A 73 -13.00 -3.71 -2.97
N ASP A 74 -14.17 -3.42 -2.42
CA ASP A 74 -15.36 -3.06 -3.21
C ASP A 74 -15.20 -1.76 -4.00
N THR A 75 -14.25 -0.90 -3.61
CA THR A 75 -14.00 0.36 -4.30
C THR A 75 -13.12 0.18 -5.53
N LEU A 76 -12.48 -0.98 -5.67
CA LEU A 76 -11.47 -1.22 -6.69
C LEU A 76 -12.08 -1.74 -7.99
N GLU A 77 -11.50 -1.32 -9.10
CA GLU A 77 -11.78 -1.84 -10.42
C GLU A 77 -10.58 -2.63 -10.90
N GLY A 78 -10.77 -3.94 -11.08
CA GLY A 78 -9.69 -4.83 -11.48
C GLY A 78 -8.78 -5.22 -10.32
N ASP A 79 -7.67 -5.85 -10.66
CA ASP A 79 -6.71 -6.35 -9.69
C ASP A 79 -5.75 -5.27 -9.22
N THR A 80 -5.17 -5.48 -8.04
CA THR A 80 -4.07 -4.65 -7.55
C THR A 80 -2.76 -5.08 -8.22
N ASP A 81 -1.79 -4.18 -8.22
CA ASP A 81 -0.47 -4.43 -8.81
C ASP A 81 0.61 -4.22 -7.73
N PRO A 82 0.89 -5.24 -6.90
CA PRO A 82 1.89 -5.15 -5.85
C PRO A 82 3.30 -5.45 -6.37
N VAL A 83 4.26 -4.62 -5.96
CA VAL A 83 5.67 -4.82 -6.25
C VAL A 83 6.47 -4.50 -4.99
N SER A 84 7.47 -5.31 -4.68
CA SER A 84 8.29 -5.07 -3.50
C SER A 84 9.73 -5.54 -3.74
N GLY A 85 10.66 -4.97 -2.97
CA GLY A 85 12.05 -5.39 -3.03
C GLY A 85 12.91 -4.64 -2.03
N PRO A 86 14.11 -5.18 -1.72
CA PRO A 86 15.07 -4.48 -0.88
C PRO A 86 15.77 -3.38 -1.66
N VAL A 87 16.22 -2.35 -0.93
CA VAL A 87 17.07 -1.32 -1.52
C VAL A 87 18.43 -1.93 -1.79
N VAL A 88 18.86 -1.87 -3.05
CA VAL A 88 20.18 -2.40 -3.46
C VAL A 88 21.16 -1.28 -3.78
N LEU A 89 20.67 -0.05 -3.98
CA LEU A 89 21.49 1.10 -4.30
C LEU A 89 20.71 2.37 -3.97
N GLU A 90 21.31 3.24 -3.18
CA GLU A 90 20.80 4.60 -3.00
C GLU A 90 21.41 5.47 -4.10
N VAL A 91 20.56 5.98 -4.99
CA VAL A 91 21.02 6.75 -6.14
C VAL A 91 21.14 8.25 -5.84
N LYS A 92 20.72 8.63 -4.63
CA LYS A 92 20.86 10.00 -4.16
C LYS A 92 21.02 10.04 -2.66
#